data_b088bb902aa6c8934271af8de61eaabb
#
_entry.id   b088bb902aa6c8934271af8de61eaabb
#
_cell.length_a   1.000
_cell.length_b   1.000
_cell.length_c   1.000
_cell.angle_alpha   90.00
_cell.angle_beta   90.00
_cell.angle_gamma   90.00
#
_symmetry.space_group_name_H-M   'P 1'
#
loop_
_entity.id
_entity.type
_entity.pdbx_description
1 polymer ?
#
loop_
_entity_poly.entity_id
_entity_poly.type
_entity_poly.pdbx_seq_one_letter_code
_entity_poly.pdbx_strand_id
1 'polypeptide(L)'
;EDLLNSNSQITLMTIPLTYTMTINVCFILGAVFVPGLWDIVEYLFPFSLISFAIAGYFALKIFINYFTRVLIKGDFDFSKNNNLSQMISIFAFSMVAVGFAAPGAMSHNIIINAIGIFGALFFASIAILFMFIKITIGFKDMFEKGLSLETAPSIWITIPILTLLGITFIRISFGLEHHFSAPLA
;
A
#
# COMPACT_ATOMS: atom_id res chain seq x y z
N GLU A 1 -14.84 -4.90 20.48
CA GLU A 1 -14.63 -6.39 20.50
C GLU A 1 -15.34 -7.07 19.33
N ASP A 2 -16.48 -6.59 18.88
CA ASP A 2 -17.24 -7.22 17.77
C ASP A 2 -16.56 -7.12 16.41
N LEU A 3 -15.84 -6.02 16.13
CA LEU A 3 -15.10 -5.85 14.86
C LEU A 3 -13.93 -6.82 14.69
N LEU A 4 -13.26 -7.18 15.78
CA LEU A 4 -12.13 -8.11 15.75
C LEU A 4 -12.57 -9.56 15.46
N ASN A 5 -13.85 -9.86 15.69
CA ASN A 5 -14.42 -11.20 15.53
C ASN A 5 -15.39 -11.32 14.34
N SER A 6 -15.55 -10.28 13.54
CA SER A 6 -16.45 -10.26 12.38
C SER A 6 -15.68 -10.35 11.05
N ASN A 7 -16.41 -10.64 9.96
CA ASN A 7 -15.89 -10.59 8.60
C ASN A 7 -15.47 -9.16 8.20
N SER A 8 -15.91 -8.16 8.97
CA SER A 8 -15.53 -6.75 8.79
C SER A 8 -14.15 -6.40 9.37
N GLN A 9 -13.42 -7.36 9.96
CA GLN A 9 -12.07 -7.12 10.49
C GLN A 9 -11.12 -6.52 9.45
N ILE A 10 -11.31 -6.83 8.16
CA ILE A 10 -10.52 -6.27 7.07
C ILE A 10 -10.64 -4.73 6.98
N THR A 11 -11.76 -4.15 7.44
CA THR A 11 -11.94 -2.70 7.44
C THR A 11 -10.98 -1.99 8.41
N LEU A 12 -10.39 -2.69 9.38
CA LEU A 12 -9.34 -2.14 10.23
C LEU A 12 -8.09 -1.74 9.43
N MET A 13 -7.94 -2.23 8.20
CA MET A 13 -6.89 -1.79 7.28
C MET A 13 -7.03 -0.32 6.87
N THR A 14 -8.16 0.31 7.11
CA THR A 14 -8.32 1.77 6.95
C THR A 14 -7.41 2.55 7.89
N ILE A 15 -7.07 2.02 9.06
CA ILE A 15 -6.22 2.71 10.04
C ILE A 15 -4.81 2.95 9.47
N PRO A 16 -4.03 1.90 9.11
CA PRO A 16 -2.71 2.12 8.49
C PRO A 16 -2.82 2.84 7.14
N LEU A 17 -3.89 2.64 6.37
CA LEU A 17 -4.13 3.36 5.13
C LEU A 17 -4.25 4.87 5.38
N THR A 18 -5.11 5.30 6.28
CA THR A 18 -5.30 6.72 6.60
C THR A 18 -4.01 7.34 7.14
N TYR A 19 -3.30 6.63 8.01
CA TYR A 19 -2.03 7.08 8.55
C TYR A 19 -0.98 7.31 7.46
N THR A 20 -0.80 6.36 6.55
CA THR A 20 0.13 6.50 5.43
C THR A 20 -0.27 7.58 4.45
N MET A 21 -1.58 7.73 4.16
CA MET A 21 -2.09 8.83 3.35
C MET A 21 -1.76 10.18 3.97
N THR A 22 -1.98 10.33 5.27
CA THR A 22 -1.69 11.58 6.00
C THR A 22 -0.21 11.93 5.91
N ILE A 23 0.71 10.97 6.13
CA ILE A 23 2.15 11.22 6.01
C ILE A 23 2.49 11.68 4.58
N ASN A 24 2.01 10.96 3.56
CA ASN A 24 2.28 11.32 2.16
C ASN A 24 1.76 12.73 1.84
N VAL A 25 0.55 13.08 2.29
CA VAL A 25 -0.03 14.41 2.08
C VAL A 25 0.79 15.49 2.80
N CYS A 26 1.21 15.25 4.04
CA CYS A 26 2.06 16.20 4.78
C CYS A 26 3.36 16.50 4.03
N PHE A 27 4.02 15.48 3.47
CA PHE A 27 5.22 15.68 2.66
C PHE A 27 4.93 16.48 1.38
N ILE A 28 3.85 16.16 0.67
CA ILE A 28 3.47 16.87 -0.56
C ILE A 28 3.13 18.33 -0.27
N LEU A 29 2.28 18.58 0.73
CA LEU A 29 1.91 19.94 1.13
C LEU A 29 3.12 20.72 1.63
N GLY A 30 3.97 20.09 2.43
CA GLY A 30 5.22 20.70 2.87
C GLY A 30 6.11 21.12 1.70
N ALA A 31 6.29 20.21 0.72
CA ALA A 31 7.10 20.47 -0.47
C ALA A 31 6.57 21.62 -1.33
N VAL A 32 5.24 21.83 -1.36
CA VAL A 32 4.60 22.87 -2.19
C VAL A 32 4.50 24.20 -1.44
N PHE A 33 4.17 24.18 -0.15
CA PHE A 33 3.80 25.40 0.59
C PHE A 33 4.88 25.91 1.53
N VAL A 34 5.89 25.10 1.88
CA VAL A 34 6.97 25.52 2.79
C VAL A 34 8.22 25.89 1.99
N PRO A 35 8.55 27.19 1.87
CA PRO A 35 9.76 27.63 1.18
C PRO A 35 11.01 27.04 1.85
N GLY A 36 11.95 26.53 1.06
CA GLY A 36 13.21 25.98 1.58
C GLY A 36 13.10 24.58 2.22
N LEU A 37 11.93 23.93 2.17
CA LEU A 37 11.80 22.55 2.70
C LEU A 37 12.74 21.59 1.98
N TRP A 38 12.95 21.78 0.69
CA TRP A 38 13.84 20.94 -0.11
C TRP A 38 15.29 20.95 0.37
N ASP A 39 15.75 22.04 1.01
CA ASP A 39 17.12 22.15 1.53
C ASP A 39 17.34 21.26 2.77
N ILE A 40 16.25 20.93 3.48
CA ILE A 40 16.29 20.12 4.70
C ILE A 40 15.59 18.77 4.57
N VAL A 41 15.00 18.44 3.39
CA VAL A 41 14.21 17.24 3.18
C VAL A 41 14.99 15.95 3.46
N GLU A 42 16.30 15.96 3.21
CA GLU A 42 17.19 14.83 3.47
C GLU A 42 17.18 14.40 4.93
N TYR A 43 17.05 15.34 5.88
CA TYR A 43 16.92 15.03 7.31
C TYR A 43 15.54 14.50 7.69
N LEU A 44 14.53 14.71 6.86
CA LEU A 44 13.17 14.22 7.10
C LEU A 44 12.96 12.78 6.58
N PHE A 45 13.76 12.32 5.62
CA PHE A 45 13.63 10.97 5.07
C PHE A 45 13.76 9.84 6.09
N PRO A 46 14.70 9.84 7.05
CA PRO A 46 14.75 8.82 8.09
C PRO A 46 13.46 8.73 8.91
N PHE A 47 12.88 9.89 9.27
CA PHE A 47 11.62 9.94 10.01
C PHE A 47 10.46 9.39 9.19
N SER A 48 10.42 9.69 7.89
CA SER A 48 9.40 9.13 7.00
C SER A 48 9.52 7.62 6.89
N LEU A 49 10.74 7.08 6.72
CA LEU A 49 10.99 5.64 6.67
C LEU A 49 10.52 4.93 7.95
N ILE A 50 10.83 5.49 9.13
CA ILE A 50 10.36 4.94 10.41
C ILE A 50 8.83 4.96 10.48
N SER A 51 8.21 6.08 10.08
CA SER A 51 6.75 6.21 10.09
C SER A 51 6.07 5.21 9.15
N PHE A 52 6.61 5.00 7.95
CA PHE A 52 6.10 3.99 7.02
C PHE A 52 6.40 2.56 7.47
N ALA A 53 7.52 2.31 8.17
CA ALA A 53 7.80 1.02 8.77
C ALA A 53 6.79 0.67 9.87
N ILE A 54 6.45 1.62 10.73
CA ILE A 54 5.41 1.46 11.76
C ILE A 54 4.06 1.17 11.11
N ALA A 55 3.66 1.98 10.11
CA ALA A 55 2.41 1.77 9.40
C ALA A 55 2.36 0.41 8.69
N GLY A 56 3.44 0.02 8.03
CA GLY A 56 3.60 -1.28 7.39
C GLY A 56 3.52 -2.44 8.36
N TYR A 57 4.15 -2.32 9.53
CA TYR A 57 4.04 -3.32 10.59
C TYR A 57 2.59 -3.52 11.07
N PHE A 58 1.86 -2.43 11.33
CA PHE A 58 0.46 -2.52 11.72
C PHE A 58 -0.41 -3.09 10.59
N ALA A 59 -0.16 -2.69 9.35
CA ALA A 59 -0.87 -3.23 8.19
C ALA A 59 -0.66 -4.75 8.08
N LEU A 60 0.58 -5.23 8.19
CA LEU A 60 0.90 -6.66 8.16
C LEU A 60 0.26 -7.40 9.33
N LYS A 61 0.33 -6.87 10.54
CA LYS A 61 -0.27 -7.49 11.74
C LYS A 61 -1.78 -7.67 11.59
N ILE A 62 -2.48 -6.62 11.15
CA ILE A 62 -3.93 -6.69 10.94
C ILE A 62 -4.25 -7.69 9.83
N PHE A 63 -3.50 -7.64 8.72
CA PHE A 63 -3.71 -8.51 7.58
C PHE A 63 -3.44 -9.99 7.91
N ILE A 64 -2.34 -10.30 8.59
CA ILE A 64 -1.99 -11.67 9.00
C ILE A 64 -3.07 -12.23 9.95
N ASN A 65 -3.51 -11.45 10.93
CA ASN A 65 -4.57 -11.88 11.85
C ASN A 65 -5.88 -12.18 11.11
N TYR A 66 -6.27 -11.31 10.19
CA TYR A 66 -7.43 -11.52 9.34
C TYR A 66 -7.29 -12.78 8.49
N PHE A 67 -6.17 -12.92 7.79
CA PHE A 67 -5.92 -14.04 6.87
C PHE A 67 -5.84 -15.39 7.60
N THR A 68 -5.15 -15.42 8.74
CA THR A 68 -5.06 -16.60 9.61
C THR A 68 -6.45 -17.04 10.08
N ARG A 69 -7.28 -16.09 10.48
CA ARG A 69 -8.66 -16.39 10.89
C ARG A 69 -9.49 -16.98 9.75
N VAL A 70 -9.40 -16.38 8.57
CA VAL A 70 -10.09 -16.86 7.37
C VAL A 70 -9.69 -18.31 7.04
N LEU A 71 -8.39 -18.61 7.14
CA LEU A 71 -7.88 -19.96 6.86
C LEU A 71 -8.27 -21.00 7.91
N ILE A 72 -8.23 -20.63 9.21
CA ILE A 72 -8.46 -21.59 10.30
C ILE A 72 -9.96 -21.87 10.50
N LYS A 73 -10.79 -20.83 10.48
CA LYS A 73 -12.22 -20.98 10.77
C LYS A 73 -13.03 -21.52 9.58
N GLY A 74 -12.52 -21.39 8.35
CA GLY A 74 -13.23 -21.80 7.14
C GLY A 74 -14.60 -21.12 6.94
N ASP A 75 -14.91 -20.15 7.77
CA ASP A 75 -16.22 -19.48 7.91
C ASP A 75 -16.33 -18.24 6.98
N PHE A 76 -15.55 -18.29 5.90
CA PHE A 76 -15.57 -17.24 4.90
C PHE A 76 -16.72 -17.48 3.93
N ASP A 77 -17.84 -16.82 4.22
CA ASP A 77 -18.98 -16.83 3.33
C ASP A 77 -18.70 -15.98 2.09
N PHE A 78 -18.19 -16.63 1.05
CA PHE A 78 -17.94 -15.99 -0.25
C PHE A 78 -19.21 -15.36 -0.82
N SER A 79 -20.39 -15.86 -0.46
CA SER A 79 -21.66 -15.35 -0.97
C SER A 79 -22.03 -13.96 -0.42
N LYS A 80 -21.57 -13.64 0.79
CA LYS A 80 -21.77 -12.32 1.40
C LYS A 80 -20.70 -11.29 1.03
N ASN A 81 -19.60 -11.74 0.42
CA ASN A 81 -18.46 -10.91 0.04
C ASN A 81 -18.32 -10.75 -1.48
N ASN A 82 -19.44 -10.71 -2.19
CA ASN A 82 -19.49 -10.51 -3.64
C ASN A 82 -19.14 -9.06 -4.04
N ASN A 83 -17.98 -8.59 -3.58
CA ASN A 83 -17.48 -7.26 -3.89
C ASN A 83 -15.96 -7.15 -3.72
N LEU A 84 -15.37 -6.09 -4.24
CA LEU A 84 -13.96 -5.80 -4.13
C LEU A 84 -13.57 -4.95 -2.91
N SER A 85 -14.47 -4.76 -1.94
CA SER A 85 -14.18 -3.94 -0.74
C SER A 85 -13.00 -4.49 0.08
N GLN A 86 -12.75 -5.80 0.00
CA GLN A 86 -11.58 -6.42 0.63
C GLN A 86 -10.24 -5.98 0.01
N MET A 87 -10.27 -5.35 -1.17
CA MET A 87 -9.07 -4.76 -1.79
C MET A 87 -8.52 -3.55 -1.00
N ILE A 88 -9.21 -3.09 0.04
CA ILE A 88 -8.71 -2.03 0.92
C ILE A 88 -7.36 -2.39 1.56
N SER A 89 -7.12 -3.68 1.83
CA SER A 89 -5.83 -4.16 2.32
C SER A 89 -4.71 -3.97 1.29
N ILE A 90 -5.01 -4.26 0.02
CA ILE A 90 -4.09 -4.09 -1.09
C ILE A 90 -3.79 -2.60 -1.31
N PHE A 91 -4.82 -1.77 -1.20
CA PHE A 91 -4.68 -0.32 -1.26
C PHE A 91 -3.76 0.20 -0.13
N ALA A 92 -3.92 -0.29 1.10
CA ALA A 92 -3.06 0.06 2.22
C ALA A 92 -1.59 -0.33 1.97
N PHE A 93 -1.32 -1.54 1.48
CA PHE A 93 0.04 -1.97 1.12
C PHE A 93 0.63 -1.15 -0.02
N SER A 94 -0.14 -0.82 -1.05
CA SER A 94 0.31 0.04 -2.14
C SER A 94 0.64 1.46 -1.65
N MET A 95 -0.12 1.97 -0.67
CA MET A 95 0.14 3.28 -0.06
C MET A 95 1.42 3.28 0.80
N VAL A 96 1.69 2.19 1.52
CA VAL A 96 2.96 2.00 2.24
C VAL A 96 4.12 1.91 1.24
N ALA A 97 3.95 1.14 0.16
CA ALA A 97 4.98 0.98 -0.87
C ALA A 97 5.36 2.32 -1.52
N VAL A 98 4.39 3.14 -1.91
CA VAL A 98 4.66 4.45 -2.51
C VAL A 98 5.31 5.41 -1.52
N GLY A 99 4.99 5.27 -0.22
CA GLY A 99 5.64 6.04 0.84
C GLY A 99 7.12 5.71 0.99
N PHE A 100 7.48 4.43 1.02
CA PHE A 100 8.88 3.98 1.02
C PHE A 100 9.63 4.37 -0.26
N ALA A 101 8.95 4.36 -1.40
CA ALA A 101 9.57 4.70 -2.68
C ALA A 101 10.00 6.18 -2.78
N ALA A 102 9.41 7.08 -1.99
CA ALA A 102 9.75 8.50 -2.03
C ALA A 102 11.20 8.78 -1.56
N PRO A 103 11.63 8.39 -0.35
CA PRO A 103 13.04 8.51 0.04
C PRO A 103 13.95 7.61 -0.81
N GLY A 104 13.45 6.47 -1.28
CA GLY A 104 14.16 5.59 -2.21
C GLY A 104 14.49 6.25 -3.55
N ALA A 105 13.69 7.20 -4.01
CA ALA A 105 13.94 7.92 -5.27
C ALA A 105 14.77 9.19 -5.08
N MET A 106 14.60 9.90 -3.96
CA MET A 106 15.02 11.29 -3.80
C MET A 106 16.19 11.48 -2.84
N SER A 107 16.50 10.51 -1.96
CA SER A 107 17.61 10.65 -1.02
C SER A 107 18.96 10.54 -1.72
N HIS A 108 19.89 11.43 -1.36
CA HIS A 108 21.29 11.35 -1.76
C HIS A 108 22.08 10.34 -0.92
N ASN A 109 21.53 9.91 0.22
CA ASN A 109 22.15 8.91 1.06
C ASN A 109 21.81 7.50 0.56
N ILE A 110 22.83 6.75 0.12
CA ILE A 110 22.68 5.40 -0.43
C ILE A 110 21.98 4.42 0.52
N ILE A 111 22.16 4.57 1.83
CA ILE A 111 21.53 3.68 2.83
C ILE A 111 20.03 3.96 2.90
N ILE A 112 19.65 5.24 2.95
CA ILE A 112 18.24 5.65 2.96
C ILE A 112 17.55 5.24 1.65
N ASN A 113 18.22 5.45 0.51
CA ASN A 113 17.77 5.02 -0.79
C ASN A 113 17.55 3.50 -0.83
N ALA A 114 18.54 2.70 -0.41
CA ALA A 114 18.45 1.24 -0.41
C ALA A 114 17.31 0.72 0.49
N ILE A 115 17.17 1.25 1.70
CA ILE A 115 16.07 0.89 2.62
C ILE A 115 14.72 1.27 2.01
N GLY A 116 14.62 2.45 1.40
CA GLY A 116 13.42 2.93 0.73
C GLY A 116 13.01 2.02 -0.43
N ILE A 117 13.95 1.68 -1.32
CA ILE A 117 13.70 0.77 -2.47
C ILE A 117 13.31 -0.63 -1.98
N PHE A 118 14.03 -1.18 -1.00
CA PHE A 118 13.72 -2.50 -0.46
C PHE A 118 12.32 -2.55 0.18
N GLY A 119 11.99 -1.57 1.01
CA GLY A 119 10.67 -1.48 1.63
C GLY A 119 9.56 -1.31 0.58
N ALA A 120 9.79 -0.47 -0.43
CA ALA A 120 8.85 -0.25 -1.53
C ALA A 120 8.60 -1.54 -2.32
N LEU A 121 9.65 -2.26 -2.70
CA LEU A 121 9.54 -3.54 -3.41
C LEU A 121 8.83 -4.60 -2.57
N PHE A 122 9.14 -4.70 -1.29
CA PHE A 122 8.52 -5.66 -0.38
C PHE A 122 6.99 -5.45 -0.31
N PHE A 123 6.54 -4.23 -0.01
CA PHE A 123 5.10 -3.96 0.09
C PHE A 123 4.40 -3.96 -1.27
N ALA A 124 5.05 -3.52 -2.34
CA ALA A 124 4.49 -3.61 -3.69
C ALA A 124 4.30 -5.05 -4.14
N SER A 125 5.25 -5.96 -3.84
CA SER A 125 5.14 -7.38 -4.15
C SER A 125 3.95 -8.03 -3.43
N ILE A 126 3.76 -7.72 -2.14
CA ILE A 126 2.58 -8.17 -1.39
C ILE A 126 1.30 -7.64 -2.03
N ALA A 127 1.25 -6.34 -2.35
CA ALA A 127 0.08 -5.73 -2.96
C ALA A 127 -0.27 -6.37 -4.30
N ILE A 128 0.70 -6.60 -5.17
CA ILE A 128 0.50 -7.22 -6.49
C ILE A 128 0.00 -8.67 -6.34
N LEU A 129 0.66 -9.47 -5.50
CA LEU A 129 0.27 -10.86 -5.27
C LEU A 129 -1.20 -10.96 -4.84
N PHE A 130 -1.57 -10.21 -3.80
CA PHE A 130 -2.94 -10.25 -3.29
C PHE A 130 -3.95 -9.57 -4.22
N MET A 131 -3.53 -8.58 -5.03
CA MET A 131 -4.36 -7.99 -6.06
C MET A 131 -4.80 -9.03 -7.09
N PHE A 132 -3.87 -9.83 -7.62
CA PHE A 132 -4.21 -10.89 -8.57
C PHE A 132 -5.14 -11.94 -7.97
N ILE A 133 -4.87 -12.39 -6.74
CA ILE A 133 -5.72 -13.35 -6.03
C ILE A 133 -7.14 -12.79 -5.85
N LYS A 134 -7.25 -11.55 -5.35
CA LYS A 134 -8.56 -10.94 -5.05
C LYS A 134 -9.35 -10.59 -6.30
N ILE A 135 -8.71 -10.09 -7.35
CA ILE A 135 -9.36 -9.83 -8.63
C ILE A 135 -9.92 -11.13 -9.20
N THR A 136 -9.12 -12.21 -9.24
CA THR A 136 -9.55 -13.50 -9.80
C THR A 136 -10.75 -14.06 -9.06
N ILE A 137 -10.71 -14.09 -7.73
CA ILE A 137 -11.81 -14.60 -6.90
C ILE A 137 -13.03 -13.68 -7.00
N GLY A 138 -12.83 -12.36 -6.92
CA GLY A 138 -13.91 -11.39 -6.97
C GLY A 138 -14.66 -11.40 -8.31
N PHE A 139 -13.96 -11.45 -9.42
CA PHE A 139 -14.61 -11.57 -10.74
C PHE A 139 -15.35 -12.89 -10.91
N LYS A 140 -14.77 -14.01 -10.44
CA LYS A 140 -15.49 -15.30 -10.45
C LYS A 140 -16.83 -15.19 -9.74
N ASP A 141 -16.82 -14.69 -8.51
CA ASP A 141 -18.05 -14.54 -7.72
C ASP A 141 -19.06 -13.57 -8.37
N MET A 142 -18.58 -12.49 -8.98
CA MET A 142 -19.42 -11.54 -9.71
C MET A 142 -20.08 -12.17 -10.94
N PHE A 143 -19.37 -13.02 -11.67
CA PHE A 143 -19.92 -13.72 -12.84
C PHE A 143 -20.92 -14.81 -12.45
N GLU A 144 -20.71 -15.48 -11.32
CA GLU A 144 -21.61 -16.55 -10.87
C GLU A 144 -22.89 -16.01 -10.19
N LYS A 145 -22.79 -14.91 -9.45
CA LYS A 145 -23.89 -14.43 -8.56
C LYS A 145 -24.44 -13.05 -8.95
N GLY A 146 -23.85 -12.41 -9.95
CA GLY A 146 -24.16 -11.03 -10.31
C GLY A 146 -23.55 -10.02 -9.34
N LEU A 147 -23.49 -8.75 -9.70
CA LEU A 147 -23.01 -7.65 -8.91
C LEU A 147 -24.17 -6.91 -8.26
N SER A 148 -24.13 -6.69 -6.94
CA SER A 148 -25.11 -5.85 -6.27
C SER A 148 -24.85 -4.37 -6.60
N LEU A 149 -25.92 -3.60 -6.80
CA LEU A 149 -25.84 -2.16 -7.11
C LEU A 149 -25.14 -1.38 -5.99
N GLU A 150 -25.30 -1.80 -4.72
CA GLU A 150 -24.68 -1.15 -3.57
C GLU A 150 -23.15 -1.30 -3.54
N THR A 151 -22.64 -2.39 -4.08
CA THR A 151 -21.21 -2.71 -4.07
C THR A 151 -20.50 -2.43 -5.40
N ALA A 152 -21.23 -2.06 -6.44
CA ALA A 152 -20.68 -1.71 -7.76
C ALA A 152 -19.53 -0.69 -7.70
N PRO A 153 -19.57 0.36 -6.85
CA PRO A 153 -18.46 1.31 -6.74
C PRO A 153 -17.13 0.67 -6.28
N SER A 154 -17.17 -0.52 -5.65
CA SER A 154 -15.94 -1.19 -5.20
C SER A 154 -15.00 -1.59 -6.34
N ILE A 155 -15.50 -1.72 -7.56
CA ILE A 155 -14.68 -2.01 -8.77
C ILE A 155 -13.65 -0.90 -9.01
N TRP A 156 -14.02 0.36 -8.72
CA TRP A 156 -13.17 1.52 -8.95
C TRP A 156 -11.93 1.57 -8.04
N ILE A 157 -11.89 0.78 -6.94
CA ILE A 157 -10.74 0.72 -6.03
C ILE A 157 -9.46 0.23 -6.71
N THR A 158 -9.60 -0.49 -7.82
CA THR A 158 -8.46 -0.97 -8.63
C THR A 158 -7.67 0.18 -9.24
N ILE A 159 -8.33 1.29 -9.60
CA ILE A 159 -7.68 2.45 -10.22
C ILE A 159 -6.63 3.08 -9.30
N PRO A 160 -6.95 3.50 -8.06
CA PRO A 160 -5.94 4.08 -7.17
C PRO A 160 -4.83 3.07 -6.81
N ILE A 161 -5.13 1.78 -6.69
CA ILE A 161 -4.11 0.75 -6.43
C ILE A 161 -3.09 0.71 -7.57
N LEU A 162 -3.55 0.61 -8.82
CA LEU A 162 -2.67 0.58 -9.99
C LEU A 162 -1.88 1.89 -10.14
N THR A 163 -2.50 3.02 -9.87
CA THR A 163 -1.82 4.32 -9.89
C THR A 163 -0.69 4.38 -8.86
N LEU A 164 -0.94 3.94 -7.62
CA LEU A 164 0.10 3.92 -6.57
C LEU A 164 1.24 2.96 -6.92
N LEU A 165 0.93 1.77 -7.44
CA LEU A 165 1.94 0.82 -7.90
C LEU A 165 2.76 1.40 -9.05
N GLY A 166 2.12 2.05 -10.02
CA GLY A 166 2.80 2.73 -11.13
C GLY A 166 3.77 3.80 -10.62
N ILE A 167 3.32 4.68 -9.72
CA ILE A 167 4.18 5.69 -9.08
C ILE A 167 5.34 5.04 -8.32
N THR A 168 5.07 3.95 -7.60
CA THR A 168 6.10 3.20 -6.86
C THR A 168 7.20 2.72 -7.78
N PHE A 169 6.85 2.06 -8.89
CA PHE A 169 7.84 1.54 -9.83
C PHE A 169 8.63 2.65 -10.54
N ILE A 170 7.97 3.73 -10.93
CA ILE A 170 8.65 4.91 -11.51
C ILE A 170 9.68 5.46 -10.51
N ARG A 171 9.31 5.62 -9.25
CA ARG A 171 10.21 6.10 -8.20
C ARG A 171 11.39 5.15 -7.96
N ILE A 172 11.14 3.84 -7.94
CA ILE A 172 12.20 2.83 -7.81
C ILE A 172 13.18 2.94 -9.00
N SER A 173 12.68 3.07 -10.24
CA SER A 173 13.52 3.23 -11.42
C SER A 173 14.43 4.47 -11.29
N PHE A 174 13.87 5.62 -10.90
CA PHE A 174 14.68 6.82 -10.67
C PHE A 174 15.73 6.64 -9.57
N GLY A 175 15.36 6.00 -8.46
CA GLY A 175 16.30 5.74 -7.36
C GLY A 175 17.45 4.81 -7.78
N LEU A 176 17.17 3.81 -8.61
CA LEU A 176 18.18 2.90 -9.15
C LEU A 176 19.10 3.61 -10.16
N GLU A 177 18.56 4.42 -11.04
CA GLU A 177 19.36 5.20 -11.98
C GLU A 177 20.27 6.19 -11.25
N HIS A 178 19.79 6.82 -10.20
CA HIS A 178 20.55 7.84 -9.49
C HIS A 178 21.79 7.30 -8.77
N HIS A 179 21.70 6.09 -8.21
CA HIS A 179 22.77 5.52 -7.38
C HIS A 179 23.48 4.31 -7.98
N PHE A 180 22.82 3.56 -8.88
CA PHE A 180 23.31 2.25 -9.34
C PHE A 180 23.53 2.17 -10.83
N SER A 181 23.14 3.16 -11.64
CA SER A 181 23.58 3.20 -13.03
C SER A 181 25.08 3.50 -13.07
N ALA A 182 25.86 2.47 -13.40
CA ALA A 182 27.22 2.69 -13.81
C ALA A 182 27.21 3.64 -15.02
N PRO A 183 28.08 4.66 -15.07
CA PRO A 183 28.23 5.43 -16.29
C PRO A 183 28.59 4.43 -17.39
N LEU A 184 27.70 4.31 -18.38
CA LEU A 184 28.04 3.60 -19.61
C LEU A 184 29.21 4.36 -20.23
N ALA A 185 30.41 3.80 -20.04
CA ALA A 185 31.65 4.32 -20.64
C ALA A 185 31.64 4.13 -22.14
#